data_2f5e1e5e6f7c687fa19b47b8abd25bbe
#
_entry.id   2f5e1e5e6f7c687fa19b47b8abd25bbe
#
_cell.length_a   1.000
_cell.length_b   1.000
_cell.length_c   1.000
_cell.angle_alpha   90.00
_cell.angle_beta   90.00
_cell.angle_gamma   90.00
#
_symmetry.space_group_name_H-M   'P 1'
#
loop_
_entity.id
_entity.type
_entity.pdbx_description
1 polymer ?
#
loop_
_entity_poly.entity_id
_entity_poly.type
_entity_poly.pdbx_seq_one_letter_code
_entity_poly.pdbx_strand_id
1 'polypeptide(L)'
;MTPRGLGVALAKRVAVAGLVVAVIVAAAVAIPAATDSSAEPEPLDTPEYDAEALAATPVPAEGDIEVDRNVGTEGIVVIDQAHANPIGRDELAPLIEELALLGYDVRIYDGGETLDQALANASAFVVVDPGRTYPANQVATVRTFTNEGGHLLLVGEPTRKRVSSGFTGTSIVEQESALTTLAARYDMSLGTSYLYNLETNGGNYKHITARPTPESELEFDSVTMFTAAAVHARRGTVLLRATADTHEAGIDGTSRFPVAIHRENENVVLLGDSTFLHADRFNVGDNEQFAAFLVEFLASGEQTSGAAVDEANADDGGGESETDDGDDVDIRLEDARVRTVGNR
;
A
#
# COMPACT_ATOMS: atom_id res chain seq x y z
N MET A 1 48.61 -26.69 56.74
CA MET A 1 47.53 -25.77 57.28
C MET A 1 46.90 -26.47 58.47
N THR A 2 46.95 -25.85 59.64
CA THR A 2 46.39 -26.44 60.86
C THR A 2 44.86 -26.34 60.85
N PRO A 3 44.13 -27.36 61.37
CA PRO A 3 42.65 -27.39 61.30
C PRO A 3 41.96 -26.18 61.97
N ARG A 4 42.64 -25.46 62.83
CA ARG A 4 42.13 -24.22 63.44
C ARG A 4 42.05 -23.04 62.49
N GLY A 5 42.93 -22.95 61.48
CA GLY A 5 42.91 -21.85 60.48
C GLY A 5 41.75 -21.96 59.49
N LEU A 6 41.32 -23.19 59.13
CA LEU A 6 40.22 -23.43 58.22
C LEU A 6 38.87 -23.03 58.86
N GLY A 7 38.67 -23.31 60.14
CA GLY A 7 37.45 -22.94 60.85
C GLY A 7 37.24 -21.43 60.98
N VAL A 8 38.32 -20.67 61.24
CA VAL A 8 38.25 -19.18 61.33
C VAL A 8 37.99 -18.56 59.93
N ALA A 9 38.59 -19.11 58.89
CA ALA A 9 38.35 -18.62 57.53
C ALA A 9 36.91 -18.88 57.05
N LEU A 10 36.36 -20.04 57.41
CA LEU A 10 34.97 -20.42 57.10
C LEU A 10 33.98 -19.51 57.86
N ALA A 11 34.23 -19.31 59.17
CA ALA A 11 33.42 -18.46 60.04
C ALA A 11 33.37 -16.99 59.52
N LYS A 12 34.53 -16.45 59.09
CA LYS A 12 34.56 -15.13 58.44
C LYS A 12 33.75 -15.06 57.13
N ARG A 13 33.81 -16.06 56.30
CA ARG A 13 33.04 -16.12 55.02
C ARG A 13 31.53 -16.20 55.28
N VAL A 14 31.13 -17.01 56.27
CA VAL A 14 29.70 -17.11 56.65
C VAL A 14 29.21 -15.79 57.28
N ALA A 15 30.01 -15.11 58.09
CA ALA A 15 29.66 -13.82 58.66
C ALA A 15 29.53 -12.76 57.56
N VAL A 16 30.42 -12.70 56.58
CA VAL A 16 30.33 -11.76 55.45
C VAL A 16 29.13 -12.09 54.58
N ALA A 17 28.83 -13.35 54.28
CA ALA A 17 27.64 -13.73 53.54
C ALA A 17 26.36 -13.36 54.28
N GLY A 18 26.30 -13.57 55.59
CA GLY A 18 25.18 -13.15 56.44
C GLY A 18 24.96 -11.65 56.45
N LEU A 19 26.08 -10.88 56.54
CA LEU A 19 26.00 -9.41 56.47
C LEU A 19 25.46 -8.91 55.10
N VAL A 20 25.92 -9.50 54.01
CA VAL A 20 25.44 -9.15 52.65
C VAL A 20 23.94 -9.43 52.51
N VAL A 21 23.51 -10.61 52.96
CA VAL A 21 22.06 -10.93 52.94
C VAL A 21 21.26 -9.98 53.81
N ALA A 22 21.73 -9.62 54.98
CA ALA A 22 21.06 -8.66 55.88
C ALA A 22 20.96 -7.27 55.24
N VAL A 23 22.01 -6.82 54.52
CA VAL A 23 21.99 -5.52 53.82
C VAL A 23 21.00 -5.56 52.63
N ILE A 24 20.96 -6.67 51.90
CA ILE A 24 19.99 -6.83 50.79
C ILE A 24 18.55 -6.82 51.31
N VAL A 25 18.28 -7.54 52.39
CA VAL A 25 16.95 -7.57 53.01
C VAL A 25 16.57 -6.21 53.58
N ALA A 26 17.49 -5.52 54.23
CA ALA A 26 17.26 -4.18 54.73
C ALA A 26 16.99 -3.16 53.61
N ALA A 27 17.71 -3.25 52.50
CA ALA A 27 17.48 -2.43 51.32
C ALA A 27 16.11 -2.76 50.65
N ALA A 28 15.74 -4.03 50.54
CA ALA A 28 14.48 -4.46 50.01
C ALA A 28 13.24 -4.01 50.82
N VAL A 29 13.41 -3.80 52.14
CA VAL A 29 12.36 -3.29 53.02
C VAL A 29 12.37 -1.77 53.06
N ALA A 30 13.54 -1.13 53.00
CA ALA A 30 13.66 0.32 53.09
C ALA A 30 13.24 1.07 51.81
N ILE A 31 13.44 0.44 50.63
CA ILE A 31 13.07 1.08 49.36
C ILE A 31 11.55 1.30 49.24
N PRO A 32 10.67 0.33 49.51
CA PRO A 32 9.23 0.58 49.51
C PRO A 32 8.81 1.65 50.55
N ALA A 33 9.40 1.63 51.76
CA ALA A 33 9.07 2.60 52.82
C ALA A 33 9.53 4.03 52.51
N ALA A 34 10.56 4.18 51.66
CA ALA A 34 11.06 5.49 51.24
C ALA A 34 10.33 6.05 49.99
N THR A 35 9.64 5.17 49.26
CA THR A 35 8.84 5.54 48.07
C THR A 35 7.36 5.69 48.38
N ASP A 36 6.91 5.35 49.60
CA ASP A 36 5.55 5.61 50.09
C ASP A 36 5.39 7.09 50.46
N SER A 37 5.65 7.99 49.52
CA SER A 37 5.01 9.30 49.52
C SER A 37 3.56 9.04 49.14
N SER A 38 2.69 8.99 50.11
CA SER A 38 1.25 9.08 49.96
C SER A 38 0.88 10.47 49.42
N ALA A 39 1.30 10.77 48.19
CA ALA A 39 0.56 11.66 47.35
C ALA A 39 -0.75 10.91 47.07
N GLU A 40 -1.83 11.36 47.64
CA GLU A 40 -3.18 10.95 47.20
C GLU A 40 -3.16 11.04 45.68
N PRO A 41 -3.45 9.95 44.96
CA PRO A 41 -3.47 10.03 43.49
C PRO A 41 -4.47 11.13 43.16
N GLU A 42 -4.00 12.19 42.48
CA GLU A 42 -4.92 13.15 41.86
C GLU A 42 -5.97 12.34 41.12
N PRO A 43 -7.27 12.59 41.38
CA PRO A 43 -8.30 11.90 40.63
C PRO A 43 -8.00 12.12 39.16
N LEU A 44 -7.73 11.03 38.45
CA LEU A 44 -7.61 11.05 36.99
C LEU A 44 -8.90 11.69 36.51
N ASP A 45 -8.79 12.84 35.85
CA ASP A 45 -9.88 13.47 35.13
C ASP A 45 -10.21 12.51 34.00
N THR A 46 -11.06 11.52 34.31
CA THR A 46 -11.54 10.56 33.29
C THR A 46 -12.50 11.36 32.43
N PRO A 47 -12.19 11.54 31.15
CA PRO A 47 -13.13 12.20 30.23
C PRO A 47 -14.50 11.52 30.36
N GLU A 48 -15.56 12.31 30.49
CA GLU A 48 -16.92 11.79 30.38
C GLU A 48 -17.06 11.20 28.97
N TYR A 49 -17.08 9.88 28.90
CA TYR A 49 -17.33 9.19 27.64
C TYR A 49 -18.82 9.26 27.34
N ASP A 50 -19.16 9.97 26.29
CA ASP A 50 -20.51 9.88 25.71
C ASP A 50 -20.62 8.54 24.98
N ALA A 51 -21.47 7.67 25.52
CA ALA A 51 -21.68 6.33 24.93
C ALA A 51 -22.29 6.39 23.53
N GLU A 52 -23.02 7.45 23.19
CA GLU A 52 -23.59 7.66 21.85
C GLU A 52 -22.49 8.11 20.87
N ALA A 53 -21.52 8.91 21.31
CA ALA A 53 -20.37 9.31 20.48
C ALA A 53 -19.40 8.14 20.23
N LEU A 54 -19.41 7.11 21.08
CA LEU A 54 -18.59 5.90 20.93
C LEU A 54 -19.30 4.77 20.16
N ALA A 55 -20.61 4.91 19.88
CA ALA A 55 -21.33 3.94 19.09
C ALA A 55 -20.80 3.97 17.65
N ALA A 56 -20.27 2.84 17.19
CA ALA A 56 -19.88 2.70 15.79
C ALA A 56 -21.11 2.98 14.90
N THR A 57 -20.96 3.77 13.87
CA THR A 57 -22.01 3.98 12.87
C THR A 57 -22.36 2.62 12.27
N PRO A 58 -23.62 2.18 12.34
CA PRO A 58 -24.01 0.91 11.73
C PRO A 58 -23.70 0.95 10.24
N VAL A 59 -23.06 -0.11 9.74
CA VAL A 59 -22.92 -0.30 8.30
C VAL A 59 -24.32 -0.59 7.75
N PRO A 60 -24.80 0.10 6.69
CA PRO A 60 -26.05 -0.21 6.04
C PRO A 60 -26.10 -1.70 5.64
N ALA A 61 -27.26 -2.34 5.78
CA ALA A 61 -27.41 -3.76 5.44
C ALA A 61 -27.38 -4.01 3.92
N GLU A 62 -27.72 -2.98 3.14
CA GLU A 62 -27.80 -3.02 1.68
C GLU A 62 -27.13 -1.77 1.13
N GLY A 63 -26.49 -1.89 -0.02
CA GLY A 63 -25.86 -0.81 -0.76
C GLY A 63 -25.92 -1.11 -2.25
N ASP A 64 -25.97 -0.09 -3.08
CA ASP A 64 -26.02 -0.20 -4.53
C ASP A 64 -25.11 0.87 -5.15
N ILE A 65 -24.22 0.46 -6.04
CA ILE A 65 -23.33 1.38 -6.78
C ILE A 65 -24.11 1.85 -8.01
N GLU A 66 -24.65 3.07 -7.96
CA GLU A 66 -25.38 3.65 -9.07
C GLU A 66 -24.42 4.27 -10.10
N VAL A 67 -24.26 3.64 -11.26
CA VAL A 67 -23.36 4.05 -12.35
C VAL A 67 -24.19 4.53 -13.54
N ASP A 68 -23.68 5.54 -14.27
CA ASP A 68 -24.25 5.90 -15.57
C ASP A 68 -24.01 4.76 -16.58
N ARG A 69 -25.08 4.03 -16.91
CA ARG A 69 -25.03 2.89 -17.82
C ARG A 69 -24.73 3.25 -19.28
N ASN A 70 -24.51 4.53 -19.58
CA ASN A 70 -24.05 4.98 -20.89
C ASN A 70 -22.51 5.10 -20.97
N VAL A 71 -21.81 4.91 -19.87
CA VAL A 71 -20.34 4.88 -19.81
C VAL A 71 -19.88 3.50 -20.28
N GLY A 72 -19.28 3.41 -21.46
CA GLY A 72 -18.72 2.19 -22.05
C GLY A 72 -19.62 0.94 -21.95
N THR A 73 -19.71 0.13 -22.95
CA THR A 73 -20.66 -1.00 -22.93
C THR A 73 -20.00 -2.36 -23.02
N GLU A 74 -18.71 -2.43 -23.36
CA GLU A 74 -17.99 -3.69 -23.52
C GLU A 74 -16.48 -3.45 -23.35
N GLY A 75 -15.80 -4.33 -22.63
CA GLY A 75 -14.36 -4.26 -22.44
C GLY A 75 -13.85 -5.34 -21.52
N ILE A 76 -12.54 -5.32 -21.29
CA ILE A 76 -11.87 -6.24 -20.37
C ILE A 76 -11.23 -5.40 -19.26
N VAL A 77 -11.57 -5.68 -18.02
CA VAL A 77 -10.89 -5.14 -16.84
C VAL A 77 -10.04 -6.24 -16.22
N VAL A 78 -8.75 -5.99 -16.10
CA VAL A 78 -7.80 -6.94 -15.51
C VAL A 78 -7.49 -6.54 -14.08
N ILE A 79 -7.60 -7.47 -13.12
CA ILE A 79 -7.26 -7.26 -11.71
C ILE A 79 -6.01 -8.07 -11.37
N ASP A 80 -5.00 -7.41 -10.81
CA ASP A 80 -3.75 -8.04 -10.41
C ASP A 80 -3.90 -8.90 -9.16
N GLN A 81 -3.48 -10.16 -9.25
CA GLN A 81 -3.30 -11.11 -8.15
C GLN A 81 -1.92 -11.81 -8.22
N ALA A 82 -1.09 -11.48 -9.22
CA ALA A 82 0.21 -12.09 -9.41
C ALA A 82 1.28 -11.56 -8.44
N HIS A 83 1.06 -10.39 -7.84
CA HIS A 83 2.07 -9.70 -7.02
C HIS A 83 1.85 -9.90 -5.51
N ALA A 84 1.33 -11.06 -5.09
CA ALA A 84 1.05 -11.38 -3.69
C ALA A 84 0.10 -10.36 -3.03
N ASN A 85 -0.88 -9.92 -3.77
CA ASN A 85 -1.93 -9.01 -3.33
C ASN A 85 -2.76 -9.69 -2.22
N PRO A 86 -2.91 -9.08 -1.04
CA PRO A 86 -3.65 -9.69 0.07
C PRO A 86 -5.16 -9.58 -0.10
N ILE A 87 -5.62 -8.71 -1.00
CA ILE A 87 -7.02 -8.41 -1.29
C ILE A 87 -7.41 -9.14 -2.56
N GLY A 88 -8.40 -10.00 -2.46
CA GLY A 88 -8.84 -10.88 -3.52
C GLY A 88 -10.17 -10.46 -4.15
N ARG A 89 -10.74 -11.40 -4.91
CA ARG A 89 -11.99 -11.20 -5.63
C ARG A 89 -13.17 -10.95 -4.69
N ASP A 90 -13.19 -11.65 -3.56
CA ASP A 90 -14.33 -11.58 -2.63
C ASP A 90 -14.41 -10.21 -1.93
N GLU A 91 -13.27 -9.61 -1.62
CA GLU A 91 -13.22 -8.28 -1.02
C GLU A 91 -13.62 -7.19 -2.02
N LEU A 92 -13.31 -7.37 -3.31
CA LEU A 92 -13.64 -6.44 -4.39
C LEU A 92 -14.96 -6.76 -5.10
N ALA A 93 -15.78 -7.67 -4.53
CA ALA A 93 -17.02 -8.12 -5.15
C ALA A 93 -17.93 -6.96 -5.63
N PRO A 94 -18.18 -5.88 -4.84
CA PRO A 94 -19.05 -4.80 -5.31
C PRO A 94 -18.56 -4.12 -6.58
N LEU A 95 -17.24 -3.87 -6.68
CA LEU A 95 -16.62 -3.28 -7.87
C LEU A 95 -16.71 -4.24 -9.08
N ILE A 96 -16.44 -5.52 -8.85
CA ILE A 96 -16.46 -6.56 -9.89
C ILE A 96 -17.88 -6.79 -10.42
N GLU A 97 -18.86 -6.86 -9.52
CA GLU A 97 -20.26 -7.08 -9.86
C GLU A 97 -20.81 -5.91 -10.70
N GLU A 98 -20.49 -4.67 -10.33
CA GLU A 98 -20.95 -3.52 -11.09
C GLU A 98 -20.29 -3.44 -12.48
N LEU A 99 -18.99 -3.70 -12.60
CA LEU A 99 -18.33 -3.81 -13.90
C LEU A 99 -18.95 -4.92 -14.78
N ALA A 100 -19.31 -6.05 -14.18
CA ALA A 100 -19.97 -7.15 -14.89
C ALA A 100 -21.41 -6.77 -15.32
N LEU A 101 -22.13 -5.99 -14.50
CA LEU A 101 -23.47 -5.48 -14.86
C LEU A 101 -23.41 -4.46 -16.00
N LEU A 102 -22.29 -3.73 -16.16
CA LEU A 102 -22.03 -2.87 -17.31
C LEU A 102 -21.62 -3.65 -18.58
N GLY A 103 -21.38 -4.97 -18.46
CA GLY A 103 -20.99 -5.83 -19.60
C GLY A 103 -19.48 -6.05 -19.73
N TYR A 104 -18.67 -5.63 -18.75
CA TYR A 104 -17.23 -5.86 -18.77
C TYR A 104 -16.86 -7.30 -18.38
N ASP A 105 -15.89 -7.88 -19.09
CA ASP A 105 -15.23 -9.13 -18.71
C ASP A 105 -14.13 -8.87 -17.68
N VAL A 106 -14.37 -9.23 -16.42
CA VAL A 106 -13.40 -9.01 -15.34
C VAL A 106 -12.49 -10.23 -15.19
N ARG A 107 -11.22 -10.07 -15.51
CA ARG A 107 -10.19 -11.11 -15.49
C ARG A 107 -9.22 -10.93 -14.34
N ILE A 108 -8.81 -12.04 -13.77
CA ILE A 108 -7.77 -12.06 -12.73
C ILE A 108 -6.44 -12.43 -13.36
N TYR A 109 -5.45 -11.54 -13.26
CA TYR A 109 -4.07 -11.84 -13.62
C TYR A 109 -3.36 -12.51 -12.46
N ASP A 110 -3.08 -13.79 -12.57
CA ASP A 110 -2.43 -14.64 -11.55
C ASP A 110 -0.95 -14.94 -11.87
N GLY A 111 -0.45 -14.46 -13.00
CA GLY A 111 0.92 -14.69 -13.45
C GLY A 111 1.09 -15.96 -14.29
N GLY A 112 0.01 -16.64 -14.69
CA GLY A 112 0.04 -17.81 -15.57
C GLY A 112 0.44 -17.47 -17.01
N GLU A 113 0.32 -16.22 -17.40
CA GLU A 113 0.75 -15.65 -18.68
C GLU A 113 1.62 -14.41 -18.45
N THR A 114 2.13 -13.79 -19.51
CA THR A 114 2.86 -12.53 -19.38
C THR A 114 1.89 -11.36 -19.20
N LEU A 115 2.34 -10.28 -18.53
CA LEU A 115 1.45 -9.13 -18.24
C LEU A 115 0.98 -8.43 -19.53
N ASP A 116 1.79 -8.39 -20.57
CA ASP A 116 1.42 -7.85 -21.88
C ASP A 116 0.32 -8.67 -22.56
N GLN A 117 0.34 -10.00 -22.41
CA GLN A 117 -0.73 -10.88 -22.88
C GLN A 117 -2.02 -10.66 -22.08
N ALA A 118 -1.92 -10.54 -20.77
CA ALA A 118 -3.08 -10.29 -19.90
C ALA A 118 -3.73 -8.93 -20.18
N LEU A 119 -2.94 -7.89 -20.49
CA LEU A 119 -3.42 -6.55 -20.80
C LEU A 119 -3.83 -6.36 -22.28
N ALA A 120 -3.58 -7.35 -23.15
CA ALA A 120 -3.99 -7.27 -24.53
C ALA A 120 -5.53 -7.17 -24.66
N ASN A 121 -5.99 -6.14 -25.33
CA ASN A 121 -7.41 -5.76 -25.48
C ASN A 121 -8.11 -5.37 -24.16
N ALA A 122 -7.38 -5.19 -23.08
CA ALA A 122 -7.95 -4.64 -21.85
C ALA A 122 -8.21 -3.14 -21.99
N SER A 123 -9.26 -2.66 -21.34
CA SER A 123 -9.58 -1.25 -21.20
C SER A 123 -9.09 -0.68 -19.86
N ALA A 124 -8.98 -1.53 -18.84
CA ALA A 124 -8.51 -1.10 -17.53
C ALA A 124 -7.67 -2.17 -16.82
N PHE A 125 -6.76 -1.70 -15.96
CA PHE A 125 -5.95 -2.51 -15.07
C PHE A 125 -6.07 -2.02 -13.63
N VAL A 126 -6.37 -2.93 -12.71
CA VAL A 126 -6.58 -2.64 -11.28
C VAL A 126 -5.49 -3.33 -10.48
N VAL A 127 -4.75 -2.56 -9.68
CA VAL A 127 -3.68 -3.03 -8.81
C VAL A 127 -4.00 -2.64 -7.37
N VAL A 128 -4.29 -3.62 -6.51
CA VAL A 128 -4.67 -3.39 -5.12
C VAL A 128 -3.61 -3.98 -4.19
N ASP A 129 -2.94 -3.12 -3.44
CA ASP A 129 -1.97 -3.40 -2.38
C ASP A 129 -1.02 -4.57 -2.69
N PRO A 130 -0.24 -4.50 -3.78
CA PRO A 130 0.69 -5.57 -4.12
C PRO A 130 1.74 -5.76 -3.01
N GLY A 131 1.96 -7.01 -2.62
CA GLY A 131 2.98 -7.40 -1.64
C GLY A 131 4.37 -7.60 -2.26
N ARG A 132 4.50 -7.57 -3.59
CA ARG A 132 5.76 -7.67 -4.34
C ARG A 132 5.84 -6.57 -5.39
N THR A 133 7.05 -6.02 -5.55
CA THR A 133 7.33 -4.96 -6.53
C THR A 133 7.24 -5.48 -7.97
N TYR A 134 6.79 -4.63 -8.87
CA TYR A 134 6.75 -4.90 -10.30
C TYR A 134 8.17 -4.87 -10.88
N PRO A 135 8.61 -5.91 -11.62
CA PRO A 135 9.84 -5.88 -12.40
C PRO A 135 9.82 -4.77 -13.46
N ALA A 136 10.99 -4.29 -13.86
CA ALA A 136 11.10 -3.16 -14.78
C ALA A 136 10.39 -3.37 -16.14
N ASN A 137 10.38 -4.60 -16.66
CA ASN A 137 9.66 -4.94 -17.87
C ASN A 137 8.14 -4.83 -17.69
N GLN A 138 7.59 -5.30 -16.57
CA GLN A 138 6.16 -5.17 -16.29
C GLN A 138 5.77 -3.70 -16.04
N VAL A 139 6.61 -2.90 -15.36
CA VAL A 139 6.41 -1.46 -15.24
C VAL A 139 6.36 -0.79 -16.63
N ALA A 140 7.22 -1.21 -17.57
CA ALA A 140 7.20 -0.73 -18.94
C ALA A 140 5.91 -1.14 -19.68
N THR A 141 5.46 -2.38 -19.52
CA THR A 141 4.19 -2.88 -20.08
C THR A 141 3.00 -2.04 -19.59
N VAL A 142 2.89 -1.80 -18.26
CA VAL A 142 1.80 -0.97 -17.72
C VAL A 142 1.88 0.46 -18.26
N ARG A 143 3.09 1.01 -18.43
CA ARG A 143 3.25 2.34 -19.01
C ARG A 143 2.82 2.40 -20.48
N THR A 144 3.13 1.39 -21.27
CA THR A 144 2.65 1.27 -22.66
C THR A 144 1.13 1.19 -22.69
N PHE A 145 0.55 0.32 -21.86
CA PHE A 145 -0.89 0.18 -21.69
C PHE A 145 -1.61 1.52 -21.43
N THR A 146 -1.13 2.31 -20.47
CA THR A 146 -1.76 3.62 -20.19
C THR A 146 -1.52 4.65 -21.29
N ASN A 147 -0.38 4.61 -21.98
CA ASN A 147 -0.10 5.48 -23.13
C ASN A 147 -1.00 5.18 -24.35
N GLU A 148 -1.50 3.95 -24.45
CA GLU A 148 -2.45 3.50 -25.49
C GLU A 148 -3.92 3.76 -25.13
N GLY A 149 -4.18 4.43 -24.01
CA GLY A 149 -5.53 4.80 -23.58
C GLY A 149 -6.14 3.89 -22.51
N GLY A 150 -5.45 2.82 -22.08
CA GLY A 150 -5.90 1.98 -20.99
C GLY A 150 -5.88 2.73 -19.64
N HIS A 151 -6.87 2.49 -18.81
CA HIS A 151 -7.00 3.11 -17.49
C HIS A 151 -6.36 2.27 -16.39
N LEU A 152 -5.64 2.92 -15.47
CA LEU A 152 -4.94 2.27 -14.38
C LEU A 152 -5.45 2.76 -13.02
N LEU A 153 -5.98 1.85 -12.22
CA LEU A 153 -6.34 2.10 -10.83
C LEU A 153 -5.28 1.49 -9.92
N LEU A 154 -4.59 2.33 -9.16
CA LEU A 154 -3.62 1.96 -8.14
C LEU A 154 -4.23 2.21 -6.77
N VAL A 155 -4.32 1.17 -5.96
CA VAL A 155 -4.86 1.26 -4.60
C VAL A 155 -3.81 0.72 -3.64
N GLY A 156 -3.38 1.55 -2.70
CA GLY A 156 -2.36 1.17 -1.72
C GLY A 156 -2.86 1.27 -0.30
N GLU A 157 -2.04 0.78 0.61
CA GLU A 157 -2.28 0.78 2.04
C GLU A 157 -1.04 1.31 2.77
N PRO A 158 -1.19 1.90 3.96
CA PRO A 158 -0.04 2.24 4.79
C PRO A 158 0.69 0.98 5.25
N THR A 159 1.92 1.13 5.72
CA THR A 159 2.72 0.03 6.28
C THR A 159 1.96 -0.68 7.39
N ARG A 160 1.79 -1.98 7.25
CA ARG A 160 1.14 -2.83 8.24
C ARG A 160 2.17 -3.62 9.05
N LYS A 161 1.91 -3.77 10.34
CA LYS A 161 2.69 -4.64 11.21
C LYS A 161 1.94 -5.96 11.41
N ARG A 162 2.57 -7.06 10.99
CA ARG A 162 2.03 -8.40 11.18
C ARG A 162 2.87 -9.16 12.19
N VAL A 163 2.19 -9.88 13.07
CA VAL A 163 2.84 -10.86 13.94
C VAL A 163 3.02 -12.15 13.16
N SER A 164 4.27 -12.53 12.93
CA SER A 164 4.63 -13.80 12.31
C SER A 164 5.13 -14.76 13.38
N SER A 165 4.49 -15.92 13.51
CA SER A 165 4.89 -16.98 14.43
C SER A 165 5.55 -18.11 13.65
N GLY A 166 6.84 -18.31 13.88
CA GLY A 166 7.63 -19.38 13.26
C GLY A 166 8.15 -20.36 14.31
N PHE A 167 8.83 -21.42 13.86
CA PHE A 167 9.41 -22.45 14.75
C PHE A 167 10.44 -21.90 15.74
N THR A 168 11.04 -20.75 15.43
CA THR A 168 12.06 -20.09 16.27
C THR A 168 11.50 -18.99 17.17
N GLY A 169 10.18 -18.72 17.14
CA GLY A 169 9.53 -17.70 17.95
C GLY A 169 8.58 -16.79 17.16
N THR A 170 8.14 -15.76 17.85
CA THR A 170 7.23 -14.73 17.28
C THR A 170 8.05 -13.50 16.92
N SER A 171 7.85 -12.97 15.70
CA SER A 171 8.45 -11.73 15.22
C SER A 171 7.39 -10.79 14.67
N ILE A 172 7.67 -9.49 14.74
CA ILE A 172 6.86 -8.47 14.05
C ILE A 172 7.51 -8.24 12.69
N VAL A 173 6.71 -8.42 11.63
CA VAL A 173 7.13 -8.15 10.25
C VAL A 173 6.36 -6.92 9.78
N GLU A 174 7.09 -5.95 9.22
CA GLU A 174 6.51 -4.81 8.53
C GLU A 174 6.24 -5.19 7.07
N GLN A 175 5.03 -4.91 6.62
CA GLN A 175 4.61 -5.10 5.23
C GLN A 175 4.25 -3.74 4.67
N GLU A 176 5.06 -3.29 3.72
CA GLU A 176 4.81 -2.08 2.95
C GLU A 176 4.08 -2.43 1.65
N SER A 177 3.25 -1.53 1.16
CA SER A 177 2.67 -1.66 -0.18
C SER A 177 3.76 -1.52 -1.24
N ALA A 178 3.85 -2.49 -2.14
CA ALA A 178 4.88 -2.52 -3.17
C ALA A 178 4.54 -1.68 -4.42
N LEU A 179 3.56 -0.76 -4.31
CA LEU A 179 3.18 0.16 -5.40
C LEU A 179 4.26 1.16 -5.79
N THR A 180 5.26 1.40 -4.93
CA THR A 180 6.22 2.51 -5.07
C THR A 180 6.86 2.59 -6.45
N THR A 181 7.31 1.46 -7.02
CA THR A 181 7.97 1.47 -8.34
C THR A 181 7.01 1.79 -9.49
N LEU A 182 5.76 1.34 -9.38
CA LEU A 182 4.73 1.57 -10.40
C LEU A 182 4.20 3.00 -10.29
N ALA A 183 3.83 3.47 -9.10
CA ALA A 183 3.35 4.83 -8.86
C ALA A 183 4.38 5.90 -9.25
N ALA A 184 5.67 5.66 -8.97
CA ALA A 184 6.75 6.59 -9.31
C ALA A 184 6.87 6.86 -10.82
N ARG A 185 6.43 5.93 -11.69
CA ARG A 185 6.41 6.14 -13.15
C ARG A 185 5.41 7.21 -13.60
N TYR A 186 4.47 7.53 -12.73
CA TYR A 186 3.45 8.54 -12.92
C TYR A 186 3.67 9.78 -12.04
N ASP A 187 4.89 9.96 -11.50
CA ASP A 187 5.22 11.02 -10.54
C ASP A 187 4.32 11.02 -9.29
N MET A 188 3.86 9.83 -8.89
CA MET A 188 2.98 9.63 -7.73
C MET A 188 3.70 8.82 -6.65
N SER A 189 3.26 8.99 -5.40
CA SER A 189 3.75 8.20 -4.27
C SER A 189 2.67 8.00 -3.22
N LEU A 190 2.80 6.88 -2.50
CA LEU A 190 1.98 6.51 -1.36
C LEU A 190 2.78 6.75 -0.08
N GLY A 191 2.14 7.33 0.95
CA GLY A 191 2.69 7.42 2.30
C GLY A 191 2.78 6.06 2.98
N THR A 192 3.73 5.93 3.89
CA THR A 192 3.91 4.68 4.66
C THR A 192 3.17 4.69 5.99
N SER A 193 2.82 5.88 6.49
CA SER A 193 2.09 6.07 7.74
C SER A 193 0.58 6.10 7.52
N TYR A 194 -0.18 5.59 8.49
CA TYR A 194 -1.63 5.71 8.45
C TYR A 194 -2.09 7.09 8.90
N LEU A 195 -3.20 7.53 8.34
CA LEU A 195 -3.93 8.72 8.77
C LEU A 195 -4.91 8.35 9.89
N TYR A 196 -5.15 9.30 10.80
CA TYR A 196 -6.11 9.12 11.88
C TYR A 196 -6.76 10.44 12.30
N ASN A 197 -7.97 10.34 12.87
CA ASN A 197 -8.70 11.49 13.40
C ASN A 197 -9.24 11.11 14.79
N LEU A 198 -9.01 11.97 15.77
CA LEU A 198 -9.44 11.74 17.15
C LEU A 198 -10.84 12.29 17.45
N GLU A 199 -11.36 13.19 16.60
CA GLU A 199 -12.61 13.90 16.80
C GLU A 199 -13.74 13.35 15.92
N THR A 200 -13.48 13.20 14.62
CA THR A 200 -14.48 12.77 13.63
C THR A 200 -14.04 11.44 13.01
N ASN A 201 -14.43 10.32 13.61
CA ASN A 201 -13.86 9.01 13.27
C ASN A 201 -14.86 7.83 13.27
N GLY A 202 -16.17 8.09 13.47
CA GLY A 202 -17.16 7.00 13.44
C GLY A 202 -16.91 5.87 14.46
N GLY A 203 -16.25 6.16 15.59
CA GLY A 203 -15.95 5.18 16.64
C GLY A 203 -14.60 4.44 16.47
N ASN A 204 -13.83 4.74 15.43
CA ASN A 204 -12.47 4.21 15.26
C ASN A 204 -11.54 5.33 14.74
N TYR A 205 -10.55 5.70 15.55
CA TYR A 205 -9.63 6.81 15.22
C TYR A 205 -8.91 6.67 13.87
N LYS A 206 -8.81 5.47 13.31
CA LYS A 206 -8.25 5.22 11.97
C LYS A 206 -9.26 5.35 10.83
N HIS A 207 -10.54 5.51 11.14
CA HIS A 207 -11.53 5.84 10.15
C HIS A 207 -11.52 7.36 9.96
N ILE A 208 -11.11 7.82 8.81
CA ILE A 208 -11.05 9.23 8.50
C ILE A 208 -12.14 9.60 7.50
N THR A 209 -12.65 10.81 7.64
CA THR A 209 -13.56 11.41 6.66
C THR A 209 -12.74 12.14 5.61
N ALA A 210 -12.98 11.84 4.34
CA ALA A 210 -12.40 12.55 3.21
C ALA A 210 -13.52 13.19 2.36
N ARG A 211 -13.24 14.36 1.79
CA ARG A 211 -14.21 15.13 1.01
C ARG A 211 -13.70 15.39 -0.39
N PRO A 212 -14.59 15.45 -1.39
CA PRO A 212 -14.25 15.93 -2.72
C PRO A 212 -13.59 17.30 -2.67
N THR A 213 -12.62 17.52 -3.55
CA THR A 213 -12.06 18.85 -3.76
C THR A 213 -12.89 19.61 -4.80
N PRO A 214 -12.89 20.95 -4.80
CA PRO A 214 -13.61 21.72 -5.81
C PRO A 214 -13.16 21.42 -7.24
N GLU A 215 -11.92 20.95 -7.40
CA GLU A 215 -11.32 20.63 -8.70
C GLU A 215 -11.67 19.23 -9.21
N SER A 216 -12.23 18.36 -8.35
CA SER A 216 -12.52 16.97 -8.70
C SER A 216 -13.81 16.75 -9.46
N GLU A 217 -14.71 17.75 -9.46
CA GLU A 217 -16.07 17.67 -10.06
C GLU A 217 -16.95 16.53 -9.49
N LEU A 218 -16.55 15.96 -8.33
CA LEU A 218 -17.32 14.92 -7.63
C LEU A 218 -18.43 15.57 -6.79
N GLU A 219 -19.65 15.05 -6.90
CA GLU A 219 -20.86 15.63 -6.30
C GLU A 219 -21.42 14.75 -5.16
N PHE A 220 -20.67 14.59 -4.07
CA PHE A 220 -21.12 13.96 -2.83
C PHE A 220 -20.48 14.64 -1.61
N ASP A 221 -21.01 14.39 -0.41
CA ASP A 221 -20.57 15.11 0.79
C ASP A 221 -19.22 14.59 1.32
N SER A 222 -19.11 13.29 1.57
CA SER A 222 -17.87 12.72 2.11
C SER A 222 -17.85 11.20 2.06
N VAL A 223 -16.65 10.65 1.95
CA VAL A 223 -16.38 9.21 2.08
C VAL A 223 -15.68 8.90 3.38
N THR A 224 -15.84 7.67 3.83
CA THR A 224 -15.11 7.12 4.98
C THR A 224 -13.99 6.22 4.48
N MET A 225 -12.74 6.57 4.84
CA MET A 225 -11.56 5.75 4.58
C MET A 225 -11.17 4.98 5.84
N PHE A 226 -10.75 3.73 5.69
CA PHE A 226 -10.52 2.79 6.80
C PHE A 226 -9.05 2.42 6.96
N THR A 227 -8.24 3.27 7.49
CA THR A 227 -6.78 3.14 7.62
C THR A 227 -6.04 3.62 6.38
N ALA A 228 -6.39 4.81 5.89
CA ALA A 228 -5.78 5.38 4.69
C ALA A 228 -4.33 5.84 4.92
N ALA A 229 -3.54 5.81 3.85
CA ALA A 229 -2.29 6.55 3.71
C ALA A 229 -2.51 7.85 2.94
N ALA A 230 -1.65 8.84 3.17
CA ALA A 230 -1.60 10.00 2.30
C ALA A 230 -1.05 9.63 0.92
N VAL A 231 -1.61 10.23 -0.12
CA VAL A 231 -1.09 10.09 -1.49
C VAL A 231 -0.54 11.42 -2.00
N HIS A 232 0.47 11.37 -2.84
CA HIS A 232 1.13 12.56 -3.37
C HIS A 232 1.35 12.42 -4.86
N ALA A 233 1.22 13.52 -5.58
CA ALA A 233 1.60 13.62 -6.98
C ALA A 233 2.20 15.00 -7.28
N ARG A 234 3.12 15.07 -8.24
CA ARG A 234 3.66 16.35 -8.70
C ARG A 234 2.67 17.14 -9.56
N ARG A 235 1.74 16.45 -10.20
CA ARG A 235 0.68 16.99 -11.07
C ARG A 235 -0.55 16.11 -10.95
N GLY A 236 -1.69 16.60 -11.42
CA GLY A 236 -2.98 15.89 -11.39
C GLY A 236 -3.96 16.55 -10.45
N THR A 237 -5.19 16.12 -10.52
CA THR A 237 -6.31 16.59 -9.70
C THR A 237 -6.38 15.76 -8.43
N VAL A 238 -6.39 16.43 -7.29
CA VAL A 238 -6.69 15.77 -6.01
C VAL A 238 -8.19 15.55 -5.97
N LEU A 239 -8.61 14.29 -6.02
CA LEU A 239 -10.02 13.91 -5.96
C LEU A 239 -10.58 14.10 -4.55
N LEU A 240 -9.90 13.54 -3.56
CA LEU A 240 -10.33 13.53 -2.17
C LEU A 240 -9.24 14.04 -1.23
N ARG A 241 -9.66 14.84 -0.24
CA ARG A 241 -8.83 15.26 0.89
C ARG A 241 -9.47 14.89 2.21
N ALA A 242 -8.65 14.41 3.14
CA ALA A 242 -9.02 14.24 4.53
C ALA A 242 -9.45 15.58 5.17
N THR A 243 -10.29 15.53 6.19
CA THR A 243 -10.68 16.71 6.97
C THR A 243 -9.49 17.37 7.66
N ALA A 244 -9.63 18.66 8.07
CA ALA A 244 -8.52 19.45 8.58
C ALA A 244 -7.89 18.90 9.86
N ASP A 245 -8.67 18.17 10.68
CA ASP A 245 -8.25 17.64 11.98
C ASP A 245 -7.61 16.24 11.86
N THR A 246 -7.25 15.85 10.65
CA THR A 246 -6.59 14.57 10.38
C THR A 246 -5.10 14.66 10.68
N HIS A 247 -4.58 13.67 11.36
CA HIS A 247 -3.18 13.47 11.69
C HIS A 247 -2.57 12.37 10.83
N GLU A 248 -1.26 12.42 10.67
CA GLU A 248 -0.47 11.32 10.15
C GLU A 248 0.37 10.69 11.26
N ALA A 249 0.37 9.37 11.38
CA ALA A 249 1.07 8.67 12.45
C ALA A 249 2.58 8.92 12.38
N GLY A 250 3.15 9.35 13.52
CA GLY A 250 4.57 9.68 13.62
C GLY A 250 4.95 11.09 13.17
N ILE A 251 3.99 11.92 12.78
CA ILE A 251 4.19 13.32 12.38
C ILE A 251 3.33 14.22 13.29
N ASP A 252 3.91 15.29 13.81
CA ASP A 252 3.20 16.25 14.63
C ASP A 252 2.34 17.18 13.76
N GLY A 253 1.13 17.48 14.27
CA GLY A 253 0.18 18.40 13.64
C GLY A 253 -0.90 17.71 12.81
N THR A 254 -1.79 18.53 12.29
CA THR A 254 -2.95 18.11 11.46
C THR A 254 -2.87 18.72 10.08
N SER A 255 -3.47 18.07 9.10
CA SER A 255 -3.53 18.59 7.73
C SER A 255 -4.71 17.98 6.96
N ARG A 256 -4.99 18.59 5.82
CA ARG A 256 -5.91 18.04 4.80
C ARG A 256 -5.12 17.19 3.82
N PHE A 257 -4.78 15.98 4.23
CA PHE A 257 -3.99 15.06 3.41
C PHE A 257 -4.76 14.63 2.16
N PRO A 258 -4.14 14.65 0.97
CA PRO A 258 -4.73 14.00 -0.19
C PRO A 258 -4.79 12.48 0.05
N VAL A 259 -5.92 11.85 -0.28
CA VAL A 259 -6.11 10.38 -0.15
C VAL A 259 -6.53 9.73 -1.47
N ALA A 260 -6.89 10.54 -2.46
CA ALA A 260 -7.17 10.11 -3.83
C ALA A 260 -6.68 11.18 -4.82
N ILE A 261 -5.96 10.77 -5.86
CA ILE A 261 -5.44 11.67 -6.91
C ILE A 261 -5.67 11.04 -8.28
N HIS A 262 -6.13 11.82 -9.24
CA HIS A 262 -6.26 11.47 -10.64
C HIS A 262 -5.21 12.19 -11.50
N ARG A 263 -4.52 11.44 -12.32
CA ARG A 263 -3.59 11.92 -13.35
C ARG A 263 -4.23 11.77 -14.73
N GLU A 264 -5.09 12.71 -15.10
CA GLU A 264 -5.94 12.63 -16.29
C GLU A 264 -5.14 12.38 -17.56
N ASN A 265 -4.02 13.09 -17.76
CA ASN A 265 -3.15 12.94 -18.94
C ASN A 265 -2.37 11.61 -18.98
N GLU A 266 -2.45 10.82 -17.93
CA GLU A 266 -1.75 9.54 -17.79
C GLU A 266 -2.74 8.38 -17.60
N ASN A 267 -4.05 8.69 -17.52
CA ASN A 267 -5.13 7.73 -17.28
C ASN A 267 -4.92 6.89 -15.99
N VAL A 268 -4.48 7.55 -14.91
CA VAL A 268 -4.14 6.86 -13.65
C VAL A 268 -4.81 7.50 -12.45
N VAL A 269 -5.47 6.69 -11.64
CA VAL A 269 -5.96 7.05 -10.30
C VAL A 269 -5.14 6.33 -9.25
N LEU A 270 -4.70 7.06 -8.21
CA LEU A 270 -4.02 6.50 -7.02
C LEU A 270 -4.85 6.78 -5.77
N LEU A 271 -5.12 5.73 -4.99
CA LEU A 271 -5.84 5.77 -3.72
C LEU A 271 -4.96 5.28 -2.58
N GLY A 272 -5.18 5.82 -1.39
CA GLY A 272 -4.45 5.48 -0.17
C GLY A 272 -5.16 4.49 0.77
N ASP A 273 -6.27 3.90 0.36
CA ASP A 273 -7.05 2.91 1.12
C ASP A 273 -7.76 1.97 0.15
N SER A 274 -7.75 0.69 0.44
CA SER A 274 -8.50 -0.31 -0.31
C SER A 274 -9.76 -0.77 0.40
N THR A 275 -9.81 -0.59 1.73
CA THR A 275 -10.84 -1.19 2.58
C THR A 275 -12.23 -0.62 2.31
N PHE A 276 -12.33 0.63 1.86
CA PHE A 276 -13.62 1.24 1.51
C PHE A 276 -14.31 0.56 0.31
N LEU A 277 -13.55 -0.17 -0.53
CA LEU A 277 -14.10 -0.96 -1.64
C LEU A 277 -14.62 -2.35 -1.23
N HIS A 278 -14.35 -2.78 0.02
CA HIS A 278 -14.75 -4.09 0.47
C HIS A 278 -16.26 -4.21 0.61
N ALA A 279 -16.79 -5.39 0.37
CA ALA A 279 -18.22 -5.70 0.41
C ALA A 279 -18.93 -5.31 1.73
N ASP A 280 -18.18 -5.22 2.84
CA ASP A 280 -18.70 -4.80 4.14
C ASP A 280 -18.45 -3.32 4.48
N ARG A 281 -17.92 -2.52 3.52
CA ARG A 281 -17.52 -1.12 3.73
C ARG A 281 -17.92 -0.16 2.60
N PHE A 282 -18.16 -0.66 1.40
CA PHE A 282 -18.42 0.19 0.22
C PHE A 282 -19.68 1.06 0.37
N ASN A 283 -20.59 0.70 1.24
CA ASN A 283 -21.87 1.37 1.49
C ASN A 283 -21.88 2.23 2.78
N VAL A 284 -20.71 2.63 3.29
CA VAL A 284 -20.59 3.53 4.44
C VAL A 284 -20.45 4.98 3.98
N GLY A 285 -21.38 5.84 4.41
CA GLY A 285 -21.43 7.24 3.94
C GLY A 285 -21.67 7.28 2.43
N ASP A 286 -20.92 8.12 1.73
CA ASP A 286 -21.01 8.24 0.26
C ASP A 286 -19.95 7.39 -0.46
N ASN A 287 -19.48 6.29 0.17
CA ASN A 287 -18.50 5.40 -0.45
C ASN A 287 -19.02 4.78 -1.75
N GLU A 288 -20.33 4.52 -1.84
CA GLU A 288 -20.99 4.02 -3.06
C GLU A 288 -20.81 4.98 -4.25
N GLN A 289 -20.98 6.28 -4.02
CA GLN A 289 -20.83 7.30 -5.06
C GLN A 289 -19.37 7.40 -5.51
N PHE A 290 -18.41 7.26 -4.59
CA PHE A 290 -17.02 7.24 -4.98
C PHE A 290 -16.63 5.92 -5.68
N ALA A 291 -17.20 4.79 -5.28
CA ALA A 291 -17.05 3.52 -5.99
C ALA A 291 -17.65 3.60 -7.41
N ALA A 292 -18.82 4.27 -7.58
CA ALA A 292 -19.41 4.52 -8.89
C ALA A 292 -18.45 5.31 -9.80
N PHE A 293 -17.86 6.40 -9.30
CA PHE A 293 -16.83 7.13 -10.03
C PHE A 293 -15.66 6.22 -10.47
N LEU A 294 -15.20 5.32 -9.60
CA LEU A 294 -14.10 4.41 -9.96
C LEU A 294 -14.52 3.39 -11.02
N VAL A 295 -15.76 2.88 -10.95
CA VAL A 295 -16.32 2.01 -12.01
C VAL A 295 -16.39 2.76 -13.34
N GLU A 296 -16.91 3.97 -13.35
CA GLU A 296 -16.99 4.82 -14.55
C GLU A 296 -15.61 5.14 -15.10
N PHE A 297 -14.64 5.46 -14.24
CA PHE A 297 -13.25 5.64 -14.64
C PHE A 297 -12.69 4.38 -15.33
N LEU A 298 -12.88 3.20 -14.75
CA LEU A 298 -12.41 1.94 -15.34
C LEU A 298 -13.12 1.62 -16.66
N ALA A 299 -14.43 1.91 -16.73
CA ALA A 299 -15.25 1.67 -17.91
C ALA A 299 -14.98 2.63 -19.07
N SER A 300 -14.40 3.81 -18.80
CA SER A 300 -14.07 4.79 -19.84
C SER A 300 -12.71 4.60 -20.51
N GLY A 301 -11.92 3.58 -20.10
CA GLY A 301 -10.66 3.26 -20.73
C GLY A 301 -10.81 2.74 -22.15
N GLU A 302 -9.86 3.10 -23.02
CA GLU A 302 -9.82 2.59 -24.38
C GLU A 302 -9.24 1.17 -24.39
N GLN A 303 -9.78 0.31 -25.26
CA GLN A 303 -9.20 -1.03 -25.47
C GLN A 303 -7.85 -0.89 -26.17
N THR A 304 -6.79 -1.33 -25.49
CA THR A 304 -5.45 -1.31 -26.06
C THR A 304 -5.34 -2.39 -27.15
N SER A 305 -4.83 -2.02 -28.31
CA SER A 305 -4.43 -3.01 -29.29
C SER A 305 -3.25 -3.76 -28.70
N GLY A 306 -3.46 -4.99 -28.25
CA GLY A 306 -2.33 -5.83 -27.82
C GLY A 306 -1.22 -5.72 -28.84
N ALA A 307 0.03 -5.51 -28.42
CA ALA A 307 1.17 -5.42 -29.32
C ALA A 307 1.06 -6.55 -30.33
N ALA A 308 0.77 -6.20 -31.57
CA ALA A 308 0.86 -7.14 -32.65
C ALA A 308 2.30 -7.63 -32.63
N VAL A 309 2.52 -8.85 -32.17
CA VAL A 309 3.75 -9.57 -32.46
C VAL A 309 3.82 -9.58 -33.96
N ASP A 310 4.75 -8.78 -34.50
CA ASP A 310 5.05 -8.82 -35.94
C ASP A 310 5.40 -10.27 -36.30
N GLU A 311 4.41 -11.06 -36.72
CA GLU A 311 4.58 -12.33 -37.43
C GLU A 311 5.17 -12.12 -38.85
N ALA A 312 5.74 -10.93 -39.08
CA ALA A 312 6.27 -10.55 -40.38
C ALA A 312 7.70 -11.06 -40.65
N ASN A 313 8.23 -12.05 -39.89
CA ASN A 313 9.54 -12.63 -40.20
C ASN A 313 9.61 -14.17 -40.01
N ALA A 314 8.54 -14.88 -40.33
CA ALA A 314 8.55 -16.33 -40.37
C ALA A 314 8.04 -16.86 -41.71
N ASP A 315 8.50 -16.26 -42.82
CA ASP A 315 8.43 -16.96 -44.09
C ASP A 315 9.56 -16.48 -45.03
N ASP A 316 10.13 -17.46 -45.68
CA ASP A 316 11.09 -17.39 -46.80
C ASP A 316 12.59 -17.43 -46.45
N GLY A 317 13.12 -18.60 -46.42
CA GLY A 317 14.54 -18.93 -46.35
C GLY A 317 14.84 -20.35 -46.79
N GLY A 318 14.07 -20.88 -47.72
CA GLY A 318 14.50 -22.04 -48.53
C GLY A 318 15.29 -21.55 -49.74
N GLY A 319 16.61 -21.74 -49.76
CA GLY A 319 17.45 -21.33 -50.90
C GLY A 319 18.88 -21.76 -50.74
N GLU A 320 19.19 -22.97 -51.15
CA GLU A 320 20.39 -23.45 -51.85
C GLU A 320 21.79 -23.00 -51.40
N SER A 321 22.55 -24.01 -51.05
CA SER A 321 24.00 -24.04 -50.92
C SER A 321 24.73 -23.62 -52.22
N GLU A 322 25.61 -22.66 -52.16
CA GLU A 322 26.78 -22.57 -53.04
C GLU A 322 28.02 -22.26 -52.19
N THR A 323 28.96 -23.16 -52.29
CA THR A 323 30.33 -23.05 -51.85
C THR A 323 31.08 -22.06 -52.75
N ASP A 324 31.75 -21.08 -52.21
CA ASP A 324 32.97 -20.58 -52.80
C ASP A 324 33.95 -19.97 -51.79
N ASP A 325 35.19 -20.07 -52.16
CA ASP A 325 36.44 -19.96 -51.45
C ASP A 325 36.76 -18.59 -50.76
N GLY A 326 37.58 -18.70 -49.78
CA GLY A 326 38.55 -17.89 -49.14
C GLY A 326 38.75 -16.43 -49.54
N ASP A 327 38.85 -15.59 -48.49
CA ASP A 327 39.96 -14.60 -48.41
C ASP A 327 40.11 -14.11 -46.97
N ASP A 328 41.34 -14.23 -46.53
CA ASP A 328 41.91 -13.69 -45.30
C ASP A 328 41.80 -12.15 -45.26
N VAL A 329 41.18 -11.58 -44.25
CA VAL A 329 41.32 -10.17 -43.94
C VAL A 329 41.83 -9.98 -42.51
N ASP A 330 43.11 -9.70 -42.43
CA ASP A 330 43.90 -9.25 -41.30
C ASP A 330 43.36 -7.92 -40.73
N ILE A 331 42.82 -7.90 -39.53
CA ILE A 331 42.43 -6.68 -38.85
C ILE A 331 43.48 -6.31 -37.81
N ARG A 332 44.29 -5.31 -38.16
CA ARG A 332 45.22 -4.62 -37.27
C ARG A 332 44.47 -3.79 -36.23
N LEU A 333 44.74 -4.08 -34.97
CA LEU A 333 44.46 -3.20 -33.82
C LEU A 333 45.55 -2.08 -33.78
N GLU A 334 45.14 -0.85 -34.00
CA GLU A 334 45.95 0.31 -33.61
C GLU A 334 45.08 1.45 -33.02
N ASP A 335 45.47 1.83 -31.80
CA ASP A 335 45.35 3.15 -31.17
C ASP A 335 43.96 3.77 -30.86
N ALA A 336 43.52 3.62 -29.63
CA ALA A 336 42.69 4.61 -28.95
C ALA A 336 43.45 5.23 -27.78
N ARG A 337 44.01 6.43 -28.00
CA ARG A 337 44.65 7.26 -26.99
C ARG A 337 43.66 7.85 -26.01
N VAL A 338 43.87 7.58 -24.74
CA VAL A 338 43.28 8.25 -23.58
C VAL A 338 43.71 9.73 -23.58
N ARG A 339 42.79 10.68 -23.58
CA ARG A 339 43.00 12.07 -23.20
C ARG A 339 42.42 12.34 -21.82
N THR A 340 43.29 12.43 -20.85
CA THR A 340 43.07 13.06 -19.55
C THR A 340 43.00 14.57 -19.73
N VAL A 341 41.95 15.23 -19.25
CA VAL A 341 41.94 16.70 -19.09
C VAL A 341 41.85 16.98 -17.60
N GLY A 342 42.91 17.61 -17.10
CA GLY A 342 43.06 18.01 -15.72
C GLY A 342 42.33 19.33 -15.40
N ASN A 343 42.11 19.42 -14.12
CA ASN A 343 41.71 20.51 -13.25
C ASN A 343 42.13 21.95 -13.66
N ARG A 344 41.14 22.85 -13.60
CA ARG A 344 41.31 24.13 -12.88
C ARG A 344 39.94 24.63 -12.40
#